data_97da0cfd82c659832d35e48da47a392d
#
_entry.id   97da0cfd82c659832d35e48da47a392d
#
_cell.length_a   1.000
_cell.length_b   1.000
_cell.length_c   1.000
_cell.angle_alpha   90.00
_cell.angle_beta   90.00
_cell.angle_gamma   90.00
#
_symmetry.space_group_name_H-M   'P 1'
#
loop_
_entity.id
_entity.type
_entity.pdbx_description
1 polymer ?
#
loop_
_entity_poly.entity_id
_entity_poly.type
_entity_poly.pdbx_seq_one_letter_code
_entity_poly.pdbx_strand_id
1 'polypeptide(L)'
;MSHVLVLAAVTGLALVSAVATGRETQIASSASIPDAEAAPTAVATPATPAWLLKAQTALDLSAATVDARVSLPLWVRTTRDTTLWSAADPAVGVAVGSLPTSGYLRPLGTFTDGRLQVYFPGDGLRPSTRAWVDVQALEPSPVPAWIAPAAGIGNVAPPRRLADADDPPAVTASHVAIVDDASGQLIYGQDPDARVPQASTTKIATTIVALERAPDLQQKINVTVSASAMAAADGSSTMGLEPGEQVKLETLLYGMMLPSGNDAAEQVAISLGGSRATFVGWMNQEVEALGLKNTHFVNPSGMDADGHYSSAYDMAMLARYAMNNPTFRTLAGTARYTGDGYPMKNLNRLLGVYPGADGVKIGETDNAGKTIVASAVHGGHRLYISLMHSADLAGDCAALFDWAWDAFSW
;
A
#
# COMPACT_ATOMS: atom_id res chain seq x y z
N MET A 1 44.15 27.08 28.04
CA MET A 1 43.40 27.97 28.98
C MET A 1 41.94 27.66 28.69
N SER A 2 41.24 27.15 29.44
CA SER A 2 40.69 26.78 30.74
C SER A 2 39.51 25.86 30.42
N HIS A 3 39.52 24.65 30.79
CA HIS A 3 39.00 23.97 31.99
C HIS A 3 37.66 24.47 32.51
N VAL A 4 36.76 23.51 32.68
CA VAL A 4 35.91 23.25 33.87
C VAL A 4 34.71 22.41 33.41
N LEU A 5 34.27 21.41 33.97
CA LEU A 5 34.46 20.44 35.03
C LEU A 5 33.10 19.70 35.18
N VAL A 6 33.18 18.42 35.31
CA VAL A 6 32.15 17.42 35.61
C VAL A 6 31.63 17.66 37.05
N LEU A 7 30.33 17.43 37.30
CA LEU A 7 29.89 16.97 38.61
C LEU A 7 28.75 15.97 38.54
N ALA A 8 29.08 14.80 39.00
CA ALA A 8 28.13 13.72 39.36
C ALA A 8 27.64 13.95 40.79
N ALA A 9 26.40 13.62 41.06
CA ALA A 9 25.92 13.48 42.43
C ALA A 9 25.08 12.20 42.55
N VAL A 10 25.65 11.26 43.29
CA VAL A 10 25.06 10.06 43.89
C VAL A 10 24.63 10.43 45.31
N THR A 11 23.44 10.04 45.73
CA THR A 11 23.02 9.76 47.13
C THR A 11 21.55 9.30 47.07
N GLY A 12 21.06 8.37 47.82
CA GLY A 12 21.54 7.50 48.87
C GLY A 12 20.31 6.76 49.43
N LEU A 13 20.50 5.49 49.69
CA LEU A 13 19.55 4.59 50.34
C LEU A 13 19.23 5.11 51.75
N ALA A 14 17.97 4.94 52.20
CA ALA A 14 17.63 4.88 53.62
C ALA A 14 16.66 3.72 53.87
N LEU A 15 17.19 2.66 54.48
CA LEU A 15 16.44 1.63 55.19
C LEU A 15 15.95 2.23 56.51
N VAL A 16 14.67 2.03 56.83
CA VAL A 16 14.17 2.14 58.21
C VAL A 16 13.59 0.81 58.60
N SER A 17 14.30 0.19 59.56
CA SER A 17 13.87 -0.99 60.31
C SER A 17 13.09 -0.50 61.52
N ALA A 18 11.89 -1.02 61.74
CA ALA A 18 11.18 -0.86 63.02
C ALA A 18 10.75 -2.22 63.53
N VAL A 19 11.39 -2.60 64.63
CA VAL A 19 11.03 -3.72 65.51
C VAL A 19 9.92 -3.22 66.44
N ALA A 20 8.84 -3.97 66.58
CA ALA A 20 7.92 -3.82 67.70
C ALA A 20 7.37 -5.18 68.11
N THR A 21 7.53 -5.39 69.34
CA THR A 21 7.32 -6.49 70.25
C THR A 21 5.86 -6.97 70.39
N GLY A 22 5.75 -8.24 70.71
CA GLY A 22 4.56 -9.05 70.79
C GLY A 22 3.51 -8.69 71.86
N ARG A 23 2.37 -9.31 71.68
CA ARG A 23 1.50 -9.83 72.75
C ARG A 23 0.60 -10.93 72.16
N GLU A 24 0.77 -12.14 72.69
CA GLU A 24 -0.15 -13.25 72.53
C GLU A 24 -1.49 -12.94 73.23
N THR A 25 -2.57 -13.27 72.57
CA THR A 25 -3.83 -13.67 73.23
C THR A 25 -4.52 -14.72 72.36
N GLN A 26 -4.54 -15.94 72.92
CA GLN A 26 -5.36 -17.06 72.45
C GLN A 26 -6.85 -16.74 72.67
N ILE A 27 -7.66 -16.91 71.64
CA ILE A 27 -9.05 -17.33 71.74
C ILE A 27 -9.36 -18.29 70.60
N ALA A 28 -9.66 -19.53 70.95
CA ALA A 28 -10.16 -20.54 70.02
C ALA A 28 -11.60 -20.26 69.65
N SER A 29 -11.92 -20.35 68.34
CA SER A 29 -13.27 -20.77 67.93
C SER A 29 -13.19 -21.33 66.48
N SER A 30 -13.70 -22.52 66.38
CA SER A 30 -13.90 -23.32 65.18
C SER A 30 -14.76 -22.61 64.14
N ALA A 31 -14.24 -22.42 62.99
CA ALA A 31 -15.04 -22.14 61.77
C ALA A 31 -14.52 -23.02 60.65
N SER A 32 -15.43 -23.79 60.10
CA SER A 32 -15.31 -24.71 58.98
C SER A 32 -14.68 -24.05 57.76
N ILE A 33 -13.72 -24.75 57.16
CA ILE A 33 -13.15 -24.45 55.86
C ILE A 33 -14.25 -24.61 54.79
N PRO A 34 -14.57 -23.61 53.96
CA PRO A 34 -15.36 -23.87 52.78
C PRO A 34 -14.46 -24.47 51.71
N ASP A 35 -14.94 -25.55 51.13
CA ASP A 35 -14.31 -26.32 50.06
C ASP A 35 -13.87 -25.48 48.87
N ALA A 36 -12.72 -25.88 48.38
CA ALA A 36 -12.24 -25.81 46.99
C ALA A 36 -12.73 -24.63 46.14
N GLU A 37 -11.89 -23.65 46.07
CA GLU A 37 -11.88 -22.69 44.95
C GLU A 37 -11.79 -23.47 43.63
N ALA A 38 -12.86 -23.44 42.84
CA ALA A 38 -12.93 -24.07 41.55
C ALA A 38 -11.82 -23.48 40.68
N ALA A 39 -10.95 -24.32 40.15
CA ALA A 39 -9.95 -23.92 39.18
C ALA A 39 -10.58 -23.08 38.08
N PRO A 40 -9.94 -21.99 37.59
CA PRO A 40 -10.49 -21.17 36.54
C PRO A 40 -10.74 -22.07 35.33
N THR A 41 -12.00 -22.15 34.92
CA THR A 41 -12.42 -22.81 33.67
C THR A 41 -11.57 -22.24 32.56
N ALA A 42 -10.76 -23.09 31.93
CA ALA A 42 -9.99 -22.71 30.76
C ALA A 42 -10.95 -22.11 29.73
N VAL A 43 -10.79 -20.84 29.45
CA VAL A 43 -11.54 -20.18 28.36
C VAL A 43 -11.14 -20.90 27.10
N ALA A 44 -12.07 -21.66 26.51
CA ALA A 44 -11.83 -22.38 25.28
C ALA A 44 -11.38 -21.37 24.22
N THR A 45 -10.21 -21.58 23.66
CA THR A 45 -9.73 -20.80 22.53
C THR A 45 -10.77 -20.88 21.42
N PRO A 46 -11.30 -19.76 20.92
CA PRO A 46 -12.33 -19.78 19.90
C PRO A 46 -11.80 -20.50 18.65
N ALA A 47 -12.62 -21.41 18.08
CA ALA A 47 -12.22 -22.22 16.94
C ALA A 47 -11.89 -21.33 15.73
N THR A 48 -10.79 -21.61 15.05
CA THR A 48 -10.40 -20.92 13.81
C THR A 48 -11.54 -21.00 12.78
N PRO A 49 -11.97 -19.89 12.14
CA PRO A 49 -13.04 -19.92 11.16
C PRO A 49 -12.78 -20.88 10.00
N ALA A 50 -13.81 -21.55 9.50
CA ALA A 50 -13.69 -22.58 8.45
C ALA A 50 -13.05 -22.07 7.16
N TRP A 51 -13.26 -20.81 6.79
CA TRP A 51 -12.66 -20.21 5.61
C TRP A 51 -11.14 -20.04 5.75
N LEU A 52 -10.65 -19.74 6.97
CA LEU A 52 -9.23 -19.61 7.24
C LEU A 52 -8.56 -20.99 7.38
N LEU A 53 -9.24 -21.98 7.96
CA LEU A 53 -8.75 -23.37 8.01
C LEU A 53 -8.52 -23.93 6.61
N LYS A 54 -9.44 -23.68 5.68
CA LYS A 54 -9.25 -24.07 4.27
C LYS A 54 -8.03 -23.40 3.64
N ALA A 55 -7.82 -22.11 3.91
CA ALA A 55 -6.66 -21.37 3.43
C ALA A 55 -5.36 -21.90 4.04
N GLN A 56 -5.32 -22.20 5.34
CA GLN A 56 -4.15 -22.76 6.04
C GLN A 56 -3.80 -24.15 5.54
N THR A 57 -4.78 -25.07 5.48
CA THR A 57 -4.55 -26.46 5.00
C THR A 57 -3.92 -26.47 3.63
N ALA A 58 -4.30 -25.56 2.82
CA ALA A 58 -3.81 -25.50 1.49
C ALA A 58 -2.47 -24.75 1.37
N LEU A 59 -2.14 -23.79 2.25
CA LEU A 59 -0.80 -23.23 2.42
C LEU A 59 0.20 -24.32 2.87
N ASP A 60 -0.21 -25.20 3.79
CA ASP A 60 0.59 -26.33 4.25
C ASP A 60 0.84 -27.35 3.14
N LEU A 61 -0.14 -27.56 2.26
CA LEU A 61 -0.02 -28.41 1.07
C LEU A 61 0.84 -27.75 -0.03
N SER A 62 0.86 -26.41 -0.13
CA SER A 62 1.65 -25.69 -1.12
C SER A 62 3.13 -25.65 -0.79
N ALA A 63 3.51 -25.82 0.48
CA ALA A 63 4.90 -25.99 0.89
C ALA A 63 5.51 -27.32 0.35
N ALA A 64 4.67 -28.27 -0.05
CA ALA A 64 5.08 -29.55 -0.61
C ALA A 64 5.05 -29.62 -2.15
N THR A 65 4.36 -28.68 -2.82
CA THR A 65 4.26 -28.63 -4.30
C THR A 65 4.08 -27.18 -4.77
N VAL A 66 4.97 -26.73 -5.64
CA VAL A 66 5.15 -25.34 -6.11
C VAL A 66 3.92 -24.70 -6.82
N ASP A 67 2.78 -25.38 -6.94
CA ASP A 67 1.68 -24.94 -7.82
C ASP A 67 0.26 -24.92 -7.21
N ALA A 68 0.11 -25.01 -5.90
CA ALA A 68 -1.20 -24.87 -5.27
C ALA A 68 -1.39 -23.45 -4.73
N ARG A 69 -1.91 -22.56 -5.58
CA ARG A 69 -2.39 -21.21 -5.18
C ARG A 69 -3.61 -21.34 -4.29
N VAL A 70 -3.38 -21.48 -3.00
CA VAL A 70 -4.46 -21.31 -2.04
C VAL A 70 -4.51 -19.88 -1.62
N SER A 71 -5.47 -19.20 -2.14
CA SER A 71 -5.66 -17.81 -1.86
C SER A 71 -6.49 -17.63 -0.59
N LEU A 72 -5.94 -16.90 0.37
CA LEU A 72 -6.77 -16.12 1.28
C LEU A 72 -7.79 -15.34 0.43
N PRO A 73 -8.99 -15.06 0.95
CA PRO A 73 -9.89 -14.15 0.25
C PRO A 73 -9.16 -12.83 -0.01
N LEU A 74 -9.34 -12.25 -1.19
CA LEU A 74 -8.70 -10.98 -1.57
C LEU A 74 -9.12 -9.83 -0.65
N TRP A 75 -10.34 -9.93 -0.11
CA TRP A 75 -10.91 -9.01 0.86
C TRP A 75 -11.61 -9.76 1.99
N VAL A 76 -11.52 -9.18 3.17
CA VAL A 76 -12.34 -9.54 4.33
C VAL A 76 -13.04 -8.29 4.84
N ARG A 77 -14.16 -8.47 5.52
CA ARG A 77 -14.84 -7.39 6.23
C ARG A 77 -15.08 -7.75 7.68
N THR A 78 -15.21 -6.72 8.50
CA THR A 78 -15.52 -6.88 9.92
C THR A 78 -17.00 -7.23 10.10
N THR A 79 -17.29 -8.21 10.96
CA THR A 79 -18.65 -8.64 11.32
C THR A 79 -19.19 -7.90 12.54
N ARG A 80 -18.32 -7.18 13.25
CA ARG A 80 -18.60 -6.36 14.42
C ARG A 80 -17.57 -5.24 14.54
N ASP A 81 -17.83 -4.28 15.40
CA ASP A 81 -16.85 -3.26 15.76
C ASP A 81 -15.58 -3.95 16.26
N THR A 82 -14.45 -3.58 15.71
CA THR A 82 -13.21 -4.36 15.83
C THR A 82 -12.00 -3.45 16.02
N THR A 83 -11.13 -3.81 16.96
CA THR A 83 -9.88 -3.11 17.20
C THR A 83 -8.79 -3.60 16.25
N LEU A 84 -8.03 -2.67 15.72
CA LEU A 84 -6.79 -2.89 14.98
C LEU A 84 -5.61 -2.86 15.95
N TRP A 85 -4.74 -3.88 15.90
CA TRP A 85 -3.62 -4.05 16.82
C TRP A 85 -2.27 -3.93 16.12
N SER A 86 -1.27 -3.38 16.82
CA SER A 86 0.11 -3.28 16.29
C SER A 86 0.85 -4.61 16.20
N ALA A 87 0.45 -5.61 17.01
CA ALA A 87 1.05 -6.94 17.03
C ALA A 87 -0.01 -8.04 17.17
N ALA A 88 0.36 -9.27 16.79
CA ALA A 88 -0.48 -10.45 16.97
C ALA A 88 -0.62 -10.83 18.42
N ASP A 89 0.50 -10.84 19.16
CA ASP A 89 0.51 -11.18 20.58
C ASP A 89 -0.30 -10.16 21.41
N PRO A 90 -1.35 -10.61 22.11
CA PRO A 90 -2.16 -9.74 22.96
C PRO A 90 -1.39 -9.06 24.09
N ALA A 91 -0.28 -9.65 24.54
CA ALA A 91 0.51 -9.12 25.65
C ALA A 91 1.32 -7.87 25.28
N VAL A 92 1.67 -7.71 23.99
CA VAL A 92 2.50 -6.60 23.49
C VAL A 92 1.79 -5.73 22.47
N GLY A 93 0.64 -6.18 21.92
CA GLY A 93 -0.14 -5.43 20.95
C GLY A 93 -0.82 -4.21 21.57
N VAL A 94 -0.60 -3.03 21.00
CA VAL A 94 -1.33 -1.79 21.32
C VAL A 94 -2.40 -1.54 20.26
N ALA A 95 -3.53 -0.96 20.68
CA ALA A 95 -4.56 -0.53 19.73
C ALA A 95 -4.02 0.61 18.84
N VAL A 96 -4.04 0.40 17.54
CA VAL A 96 -3.63 1.40 16.53
C VAL A 96 -4.82 2.02 15.80
N GLY A 97 -6.01 1.51 16.05
CA GLY A 97 -7.26 2.03 15.50
C GLY A 97 -8.44 1.10 15.77
N SER A 98 -9.59 1.46 15.23
CA SER A 98 -10.80 0.64 15.25
C SER A 98 -11.58 0.77 13.95
N LEU A 99 -12.27 -0.30 13.58
CA LEU A 99 -13.18 -0.32 12.45
C LEU A 99 -14.59 -0.68 12.92
N PRO A 100 -15.63 -0.03 12.39
CA PRO A 100 -17.00 -0.43 12.62
C PRO A 100 -17.33 -1.74 11.90
N THR A 101 -18.47 -2.31 12.16
CA THR A 101 -19.03 -3.40 11.35
C THR A 101 -19.01 -3.05 9.85
N SER A 102 -18.67 -4.02 9.01
CA SER A 102 -18.50 -3.89 7.56
C SER A 102 -17.31 -3.03 7.12
N GLY A 103 -16.30 -2.84 7.96
CA GLY A 103 -15.02 -2.27 7.58
C GLY A 103 -14.22 -3.26 6.70
N TYR A 104 -13.70 -2.81 5.57
CA TYR A 104 -12.98 -3.65 4.61
C TYR A 104 -11.48 -3.67 4.86
N LEU A 105 -10.87 -4.85 4.70
CA LEU A 105 -9.47 -5.11 4.97
C LEU A 105 -8.86 -6.05 3.92
N ARG A 106 -7.58 -5.86 3.63
CA ARG A 106 -6.77 -6.75 2.79
C ARG A 106 -6.00 -7.73 3.67
N PRO A 107 -6.22 -9.05 3.57
CA PRO A 107 -5.38 -10.05 4.21
C PRO A 107 -3.94 -10.02 3.67
N LEU A 108 -2.95 -10.04 4.56
CA LEU A 108 -1.53 -10.04 4.20
C LEU A 108 -0.85 -11.43 4.28
N GLY A 109 -1.61 -12.46 4.66
CA GLY A 109 -1.16 -13.85 4.64
C GLY A 109 -0.62 -14.40 5.96
N THR A 110 -0.31 -13.58 6.94
CA THR A 110 0.21 -14.05 8.24
C THR A 110 -0.92 -14.18 9.25
N PHE A 111 -1.01 -15.35 9.88
CA PHE A 111 -1.94 -15.65 10.95
C PHE A 111 -1.19 -16.25 12.15
N THR A 112 -1.39 -15.70 13.35
CA THR A 112 -0.85 -16.20 14.59
C THR A 112 -1.67 -15.69 15.77
N ASP A 113 -1.71 -16.44 16.86
CA ASP A 113 -2.39 -16.09 18.12
C ASP A 113 -3.85 -15.66 17.96
N GLY A 114 -4.57 -16.30 17.01
CA GLY A 114 -5.97 -15.97 16.70
C GLY A 114 -6.17 -14.67 15.91
N ARG A 115 -5.10 -14.01 15.48
CA ARG A 115 -5.11 -12.77 14.72
C ARG A 115 -4.56 -12.95 13.32
N LEU A 116 -5.21 -12.30 12.35
CA LEU A 116 -4.78 -12.20 10.96
C LEU A 116 -4.11 -10.85 10.72
N GLN A 117 -2.96 -10.86 10.06
CA GLN A 117 -2.35 -9.64 9.60
C GLN A 117 -3.10 -9.09 8.38
N VAL A 118 -3.44 -7.83 8.45
CA VAL A 118 -4.27 -7.15 7.46
C VAL A 118 -3.71 -5.78 7.12
N TYR A 119 -4.09 -5.28 5.95
CA TYR A 119 -3.92 -3.88 5.57
C TYR A 119 -5.31 -3.22 5.48
N PHE A 120 -5.47 -2.12 6.17
CA PHE A 120 -6.60 -1.21 6.03
C PHE A 120 -6.22 -0.10 5.04
N PRO A 121 -6.84 0.01 3.88
CA PRO A 121 -6.44 0.96 2.84
C PRO A 121 -6.82 2.42 3.15
N GLY A 122 -7.50 2.66 4.27
CA GLY A 122 -8.08 3.96 4.59
C GLY A 122 -9.50 4.10 4.02
N ASP A 123 -10.23 5.08 4.52
CA ASP A 123 -11.62 5.36 4.12
C ASP A 123 -11.91 6.87 4.01
N GLY A 124 -10.86 7.68 3.90
CA GLY A 124 -10.96 9.15 3.88
C GLY A 124 -11.08 9.77 5.27
N LEU A 125 -11.59 9.05 6.27
CA LEU A 125 -11.68 9.50 7.67
C LEU A 125 -10.52 8.95 8.51
N ARG A 126 -10.09 7.73 8.20
CA ARG A 126 -9.00 7.02 8.88
C ARG A 126 -7.87 6.76 7.89
N PRO A 127 -6.61 6.96 8.29
CA PRO A 127 -5.48 6.69 7.42
C PRO A 127 -5.32 5.20 7.15
N SER A 128 -4.67 4.86 6.05
CA SER A 128 -4.25 3.50 5.76
C SER A 128 -3.33 2.97 6.85
N THR A 129 -3.50 1.72 7.23
CA THR A 129 -2.77 1.13 8.36
C THR A 129 -2.59 -0.38 8.16
N ARG A 130 -1.38 -0.87 8.46
CA ARG A 130 -1.12 -2.28 8.63
C ARG A 130 -1.38 -2.67 10.09
N ALA A 131 -2.14 -3.74 10.30
CA ALA A 131 -2.58 -4.13 11.64
C ALA A 131 -2.80 -5.63 11.77
N TRP A 132 -3.11 -6.05 12.98
CA TRP A 132 -3.57 -7.38 13.32
C TRP A 132 -5.02 -7.30 13.82
N VAL A 133 -5.84 -8.24 13.39
CA VAL A 133 -7.27 -8.26 13.73
C VAL A 133 -7.66 -9.66 14.18
N ASP A 134 -8.51 -9.74 15.21
CA ASP A 134 -9.12 -10.98 15.65
C ASP A 134 -9.88 -11.61 14.47
N VAL A 135 -9.48 -12.81 14.10
CA VAL A 135 -10.04 -13.53 12.96
C VAL A 135 -11.53 -13.86 13.15
N GLN A 136 -12.01 -13.97 14.40
CA GLN A 136 -13.42 -14.19 14.72
C GLN A 136 -14.31 -12.96 14.40
N ALA A 137 -13.67 -11.81 14.19
CA ALA A 137 -14.37 -10.60 13.78
C ALA A 137 -14.40 -10.41 12.27
N LEU A 138 -13.93 -11.38 11.47
CA LEU A 138 -13.76 -11.27 10.04
C LEU A 138 -14.58 -12.30 9.27
N GLU A 139 -15.05 -11.92 8.09
CA GLU A 139 -15.61 -12.81 7.07
C GLU A 139 -15.07 -12.44 5.68
N PRO A 140 -14.98 -13.41 4.75
CA PRO A 140 -14.65 -13.12 3.36
C PRO A 140 -15.61 -12.11 2.76
N SER A 141 -15.10 -11.24 1.90
CA SER A 141 -15.88 -10.23 1.21
C SER A 141 -15.53 -10.20 -0.28
N PRO A 142 -16.50 -9.91 -1.16
CA PRO A 142 -16.19 -9.50 -2.52
C PRO A 142 -15.40 -8.19 -2.54
N VAL A 143 -14.90 -7.81 -3.70
CA VAL A 143 -14.27 -6.49 -3.90
C VAL A 143 -15.20 -5.41 -3.37
N PRO A 144 -14.70 -4.51 -2.49
CA PRO A 144 -15.51 -3.41 -2.01
C PRO A 144 -16.00 -2.56 -3.16
N ALA A 145 -17.22 -2.18 -3.04
CA ALA A 145 -17.91 -1.48 -4.09
C ALA A 145 -17.29 -0.11 -4.43
N TRP A 146 -16.64 0.58 -3.49
CA TRP A 146 -15.93 1.85 -3.73
C TRP A 146 -14.62 1.68 -4.54
N ILE A 147 -14.15 0.46 -4.70
CA ILE A 147 -13.00 0.10 -5.54
C ILE A 147 -13.45 -0.33 -6.93
N ALA A 148 -14.49 -1.17 -7.00
CA ALA A 148 -15.02 -1.64 -8.27
C ALA A 148 -16.01 -0.61 -8.84
N PRO A 149 -15.77 -0.04 -10.00
CA PRO A 149 -16.59 1.04 -10.57
C PRO A 149 -17.91 0.57 -11.20
N ALA A 150 -18.38 -0.62 -10.86
CA ALA A 150 -19.64 -1.12 -11.34
C ALA A 150 -20.80 -0.52 -10.53
N ALA A 151 -21.43 0.51 -11.08
CA ALA A 151 -22.69 1.10 -10.63
C ALA A 151 -22.66 1.86 -9.29
N GLY A 152 -22.33 3.13 -9.35
CA GLY A 152 -22.79 4.15 -8.38
C GLY A 152 -22.47 3.86 -6.93
N ILE A 153 -21.22 3.79 -6.57
CA ILE A 153 -20.80 3.37 -5.27
C ILE A 153 -20.04 4.46 -4.54
N GLY A 154 -20.62 4.81 -3.53
CA GLY A 154 -20.49 5.91 -2.62
C GLY A 154 -21.72 6.78 -2.85
N ASN A 155 -22.21 7.45 -1.83
CA ASN A 155 -23.29 8.43 -1.96
C ASN A 155 -22.87 9.70 -2.73
N VAL A 156 -21.81 9.61 -3.55
CA VAL A 156 -21.28 10.69 -4.36
C VAL A 156 -21.76 10.46 -5.78
N ALA A 157 -22.62 11.36 -6.25
CA ALA A 157 -23.02 11.34 -7.66
C ALA A 157 -21.79 11.58 -8.55
N PRO A 158 -21.67 10.86 -9.69
CA PRO A 158 -20.59 11.14 -10.64
C PRO A 158 -20.76 12.53 -11.22
N PRO A 159 -19.64 13.17 -11.63
CA PRO A 159 -19.72 14.42 -12.35
C PRO A 159 -20.53 14.26 -13.62
N ARG A 160 -21.32 15.28 -13.95
CA ARG A 160 -22.22 15.26 -15.10
C ARG A 160 -21.69 16.16 -16.21
N ARG A 161 -21.52 15.61 -17.42
CA ARG A 161 -21.15 16.42 -18.58
C ARG A 161 -22.20 17.49 -18.83
N LEU A 162 -21.77 18.72 -19.04
CA LEU A 162 -22.62 19.85 -19.39
C LEU A 162 -23.17 19.68 -20.81
N ALA A 163 -24.38 20.16 -21.06
CA ALA A 163 -25.04 19.97 -22.36
C ALA A 163 -24.38 20.77 -23.49
N ASP A 164 -23.74 21.86 -23.15
CA ASP A 164 -23.05 22.81 -24.04
C ASP A 164 -21.51 22.69 -23.94
N ALA A 165 -21.02 21.63 -23.31
CA ALA A 165 -19.58 21.39 -23.21
C ALA A 165 -18.97 21.07 -24.59
N ASP A 166 -17.81 21.65 -24.83
CA ASP A 166 -16.99 21.35 -26.02
C ASP A 166 -16.63 19.86 -26.07
N ASP A 167 -16.36 19.38 -27.28
CA ASP A 167 -15.80 18.04 -27.44
C ASP A 167 -14.39 17.93 -26.86
N PRO A 168 -13.97 16.73 -26.40
CA PRO A 168 -12.63 16.54 -25.87
C PRO A 168 -11.57 16.93 -26.88
N PRO A 169 -10.46 17.54 -26.44
CA PRO A 169 -9.38 17.95 -27.33
C PRO A 169 -8.75 16.74 -28.03
N ALA A 170 -8.27 16.94 -29.24
CA ALA A 170 -7.43 15.97 -29.91
C ALA A 170 -6.09 15.85 -29.14
N VAL A 171 -5.71 14.66 -28.79
CA VAL A 171 -4.44 14.34 -28.09
C VAL A 171 -3.60 13.38 -28.92
N THR A 172 -2.30 13.32 -28.62
CA THR A 172 -1.38 12.42 -29.33
C THR A 172 -1.39 11.00 -28.78
N ALA A 173 -1.95 10.79 -27.58
CA ALA A 173 -2.08 9.49 -26.95
C ALA A 173 -3.03 8.57 -27.72
N SER A 174 -2.65 7.30 -27.89
CA SER A 174 -3.51 6.29 -28.53
C SER A 174 -4.60 5.77 -27.59
N HIS A 175 -4.33 5.71 -26.27
CA HIS A 175 -5.29 5.24 -25.28
C HIS A 175 -5.37 6.23 -24.13
N VAL A 176 -6.60 6.58 -23.76
CA VAL A 176 -6.89 7.60 -22.74
C VAL A 176 -7.94 7.09 -21.77
N ALA A 177 -7.75 7.36 -20.50
CA ALA A 177 -8.79 7.26 -19.49
C ALA A 177 -8.75 8.46 -18.56
N ILE A 178 -9.89 9.11 -18.30
CA ILE A 178 -10.07 10.12 -17.27
C ILE A 178 -11.04 9.57 -16.23
N VAL A 179 -10.59 9.45 -14.99
CA VAL A 179 -11.37 8.90 -13.87
C VAL A 179 -11.55 9.96 -12.81
N ASP A 180 -12.78 10.11 -12.34
CA ASP A 180 -13.12 10.92 -11.18
C ASP A 180 -12.75 10.20 -9.88
N ASP A 181 -12.06 10.88 -8.99
CA ASP A 181 -11.61 10.30 -7.72
C ASP A 181 -12.77 9.91 -6.81
N ALA A 182 -13.74 10.81 -6.64
CA ALA A 182 -14.82 10.64 -5.66
C ALA A 182 -15.76 9.48 -6.03
N SER A 183 -16.18 9.39 -7.29
CA SER A 183 -17.09 8.35 -7.77
C SER A 183 -16.38 7.11 -8.30
N GLY A 184 -15.10 7.21 -8.71
CA GLY A 184 -14.38 6.16 -9.42
C GLY A 184 -14.86 5.94 -10.84
N GLN A 185 -15.69 6.86 -11.39
CA GLN A 185 -16.23 6.71 -12.73
C GLN A 185 -15.27 7.17 -13.81
N LEU A 186 -15.26 6.42 -14.90
CA LEU A 186 -14.66 6.84 -16.15
C LEU A 186 -15.55 7.94 -16.75
N ILE A 187 -15.03 9.18 -16.79
CA ILE A 187 -15.77 10.32 -17.36
C ILE A 187 -15.43 10.58 -18.83
N TYR A 188 -14.26 10.11 -19.26
CA TYR A 188 -13.86 10.10 -20.68
C TYR A 188 -12.89 8.95 -20.94
N GLY A 189 -12.98 8.33 -22.12
CA GLY A 189 -12.08 7.28 -22.59
C GLY A 189 -11.95 7.21 -24.10
N GLN A 190 -10.71 6.96 -24.56
CA GLN A 190 -10.38 6.59 -25.93
C GLN A 190 -9.66 5.25 -25.85
N ASP A 191 -10.27 4.18 -26.33
CA ASP A 191 -9.81 2.81 -26.21
C ASP A 191 -9.26 2.47 -24.79
N PRO A 192 -10.01 2.83 -23.72
CA PRO A 192 -9.50 2.84 -22.35
C PRO A 192 -9.15 1.44 -21.81
N ASP A 193 -9.74 0.38 -22.37
CA ASP A 193 -9.60 -1.01 -21.94
C ASP A 193 -8.61 -1.83 -22.79
N ALA A 194 -7.98 -1.20 -23.80
CA ALA A 194 -7.00 -1.88 -24.63
C ALA A 194 -5.78 -2.33 -23.81
N ARG A 195 -5.40 -3.61 -23.95
CA ARG A 195 -4.22 -4.18 -23.28
C ARG A 195 -2.97 -3.81 -24.06
N VAL A 196 -2.17 -2.94 -23.47
CA VAL A 196 -0.94 -2.42 -24.07
C VAL A 196 0.20 -2.41 -23.05
N PRO A 197 1.47 -2.38 -23.49
CA PRO A 197 2.60 -2.17 -22.57
C PRO A 197 2.43 -0.82 -21.86
N GLN A 198 2.67 -0.82 -20.55
CA GLN A 198 2.47 0.35 -19.68
C GLN A 198 3.79 0.98 -19.22
N ALA A 199 4.94 0.38 -19.57
CA ALA A 199 6.26 0.84 -19.15
C ALA A 199 6.36 1.03 -17.62
N SER A 200 7.14 2.03 -17.19
CA SER A 200 7.39 2.31 -15.76
C SER A 200 6.19 2.82 -14.96
N THR A 201 5.00 3.00 -15.56
CA THR A 201 3.79 3.20 -14.76
C THR A 201 3.47 1.97 -13.91
N THR A 202 4.00 0.79 -14.26
CA THR A 202 4.06 -0.44 -13.43
C THR A 202 4.52 -0.16 -12.00
N LYS A 203 5.43 0.80 -11.78
CA LYS A 203 5.97 1.13 -10.46
C LYS A 203 4.94 1.71 -9.49
N ILE A 204 3.75 2.09 -9.98
CA ILE A 204 2.59 2.40 -9.14
C ILE A 204 2.20 1.15 -8.33
N ALA A 205 2.04 0.00 -9.00
CA ALA A 205 1.74 -1.28 -8.35
C ALA A 205 2.88 -1.69 -7.41
N THR A 206 4.12 -1.62 -7.87
CA THR A 206 5.31 -1.98 -7.07
C THR A 206 5.39 -1.17 -5.78
N THR A 207 5.14 0.13 -5.87
CA THR A 207 5.20 1.04 -4.71
C THR A 207 4.07 0.78 -3.73
N ILE A 208 2.82 0.64 -4.19
CA ILE A 208 1.70 0.41 -3.27
C ILE A 208 1.79 -0.94 -2.59
N VAL A 209 2.16 -1.99 -3.32
CA VAL A 209 2.38 -3.33 -2.74
C VAL A 209 3.52 -3.31 -1.72
N ALA A 210 4.61 -2.57 -2.00
CA ALA A 210 5.70 -2.39 -1.03
C ALA A 210 5.20 -1.70 0.25
N LEU A 211 4.44 -0.62 0.14
CA LEU A 211 3.88 0.12 1.29
C LEU A 211 2.92 -0.72 2.12
N GLU A 212 2.11 -1.56 1.49
CA GLU A 212 1.18 -2.45 2.18
C GLU A 212 1.90 -3.55 2.98
N ARG A 213 3.04 -4.01 2.49
CA ARG A 213 3.74 -5.17 3.05
C ARG A 213 4.97 -4.83 3.87
N ALA A 214 5.54 -3.64 3.70
CA ALA A 214 6.73 -3.23 4.44
C ALA A 214 6.44 -3.04 5.93
N PRO A 215 7.24 -3.65 6.82
CA PRO A 215 7.08 -3.45 8.27
C PRO A 215 7.55 -2.06 8.72
N ASP A 216 8.61 -1.54 8.10
CA ASP A 216 9.24 -0.27 8.42
C ASP A 216 9.95 0.30 7.20
N LEU A 217 9.65 1.54 6.84
CA LEU A 217 10.28 2.24 5.72
C LEU A 217 11.71 2.71 6.04
N GLN A 218 12.08 2.81 7.31
CA GLN A 218 13.42 3.16 7.75
C GLN A 218 14.37 1.96 7.82
N GLN A 219 13.85 0.73 7.62
CA GLN A 219 14.70 -0.46 7.56
C GLN A 219 15.75 -0.33 6.46
N LYS A 220 16.99 -0.71 6.81
CA LYS A 220 18.09 -0.75 5.84
C LYS A 220 18.02 -2.04 5.04
N ILE A 221 18.09 -1.90 3.73
CA ILE A 221 18.11 -2.98 2.76
C ILE A 221 19.57 -3.17 2.30
N ASN A 222 20.05 -4.40 2.36
CA ASN A 222 21.32 -4.75 1.74
C ASN A 222 21.12 -4.85 0.23
N VAL A 223 21.78 -4.00 -0.52
CA VAL A 223 21.70 -3.96 -1.99
C VAL A 223 22.41 -5.17 -2.60
N THR A 224 21.73 -5.85 -3.50
CA THR A 224 22.25 -7.01 -4.25
C THR A 224 22.18 -6.81 -5.77
N VAL A 225 21.42 -5.82 -6.23
CA VAL A 225 21.32 -5.45 -7.65
C VAL A 225 22.45 -4.50 -8.03
N SER A 226 22.84 -4.49 -9.31
CA SER A 226 23.81 -3.55 -9.87
C SER A 226 23.14 -2.70 -10.92
N ALA A 227 23.04 -1.40 -10.67
CA ALA A 227 22.53 -0.43 -11.62
C ALA A 227 23.36 -0.36 -12.88
N SER A 228 24.71 -0.41 -12.74
CA SER A 228 25.61 -0.38 -13.89
C SER A 228 25.44 -1.60 -14.80
N ALA A 229 25.24 -2.79 -14.23
CA ALA A 229 24.98 -4.00 -15.00
C ALA A 229 23.62 -3.94 -15.71
N MET A 230 22.56 -3.45 -15.05
CA MET A 230 21.23 -3.31 -15.65
C MET A 230 21.24 -2.28 -16.79
N ALA A 231 21.85 -1.11 -16.59
CA ALA A 231 21.95 -0.09 -17.63
C ALA A 231 22.74 -0.59 -18.86
N ALA A 232 23.78 -1.40 -18.64
CA ALA A 232 24.57 -2.00 -19.73
C ALA A 232 23.82 -3.11 -20.48
N ALA A 233 22.93 -3.84 -19.80
CA ALA A 233 22.20 -4.97 -20.39
C ALA A 233 21.01 -4.52 -21.27
N ASP A 234 20.25 -3.52 -20.83
CA ASP A 234 18.96 -3.15 -21.45
C ASP A 234 18.68 -1.64 -21.47
N GLY A 235 19.66 -0.81 -21.14
CA GLY A 235 19.46 0.66 -21.10
C GLY A 235 18.55 1.13 -19.96
N SER A 236 18.35 0.33 -18.93
CA SER A 236 17.47 0.62 -17.78
C SER A 236 17.73 2.00 -17.17
N SER A 237 16.66 2.74 -16.90
CA SER A 237 16.72 3.87 -16.00
C SER A 237 17.00 3.39 -14.59
N THR A 238 17.98 3.97 -13.90
CA THR A 238 18.43 3.53 -12.58
C THR A 238 18.59 4.71 -11.62
N MET A 239 18.53 4.44 -10.31
CA MET A 239 18.93 5.41 -9.29
C MET A 239 20.44 5.34 -8.96
N GLY A 240 21.13 4.28 -9.38
CA GLY A 240 22.56 4.10 -9.23
C GLY A 240 22.99 3.15 -8.10
N LEU A 241 22.17 2.15 -7.77
CA LEU A 241 22.48 1.16 -6.72
C LEU A 241 23.61 0.24 -7.14
N GLU A 242 24.52 -0.05 -6.18
CA GLU A 242 25.57 -1.06 -6.40
C GLU A 242 25.59 -2.08 -5.25
N PRO A 243 25.95 -3.35 -5.54
CA PRO A 243 25.95 -4.41 -4.54
C PRO A 243 26.85 -4.10 -3.34
N GLY A 244 26.34 -4.41 -2.13
CA GLY A 244 27.05 -4.19 -0.86
C GLY A 244 26.68 -2.89 -0.15
N GLU A 245 25.95 -1.99 -0.78
CA GLU A 245 25.41 -0.79 -0.14
C GLU A 245 24.29 -1.12 0.83
N GLN A 246 24.05 -0.22 1.77
CA GLN A 246 22.88 -0.27 2.67
C GLN A 246 22.03 0.97 2.49
N VAL A 247 20.84 0.80 1.94
CA VAL A 247 19.92 1.88 1.60
C VAL A 247 18.60 1.67 2.32
N LYS A 248 18.00 2.73 2.83
CA LYS A 248 16.67 2.66 3.45
C LYS A 248 15.61 2.28 2.40
N LEU A 249 14.62 1.50 2.82
CA LEU A 249 13.48 1.18 1.95
C LEU A 249 12.79 2.44 1.44
N GLU A 250 12.61 3.46 2.29
CA GLU A 250 12.06 4.75 1.87
C GLU A 250 12.85 5.37 0.71
N THR A 251 14.18 5.35 0.77
CA THR A 251 15.05 5.87 -0.29
C THR A 251 14.88 5.08 -1.59
N LEU A 252 14.73 3.75 -1.52
CA LEU A 252 14.43 2.90 -2.68
C LEU A 252 13.07 3.26 -3.30
N LEU A 253 12.04 3.53 -2.48
CA LEU A 253 10.73 3.95 -2.98
C LEU A 253 10.81 5.29 -3.73
N TYR A 254 11.56 6.26 -3.19
CA TYR A 254 11.86 7.49 -3.91
C TYR A 254 12.64 7.23 -5.20
N GLY A 255 13.60 6.29 -5.17
CA GLY A 255 14.36 5.86 -6.34
C GLY A 255 13.51 5.27 -7.46
N MET A 256 12.45 4.52 -7.12
CA MET A 256 11.47 4.03 -8.10
C MET A 256 10.60 5.15 -8.66
N MET A 257 10.12 6.04 -7.80
CA MET A 257 9.08 7.00 -8.19
C MET A 257 9.65 8.22 -8.91
N LEU A 258 10.78 8.77 -8.47
CA LEU A 258 11.33 10.01 -9.02
C LEU A 258 12.16 9.79 -10.30
N PRO A 259 13.37 9.18 -10.27
CA PRO A 259 14.16 8.93 -11.46
C PRO A 259 13.72 7.66 -12.21
N SER A 260 12.68 6.98 -11.74
CA SER A 260 12.16 5.76 -12.36
C SER A 260 13.12 4.56 -12.30
N GLY A 261 13.93 4.43 -11.23
CA GLY A 261 14.96 3.41 -11.07
C GLY A 261 14.42 1.97 -11.16
N ASN A 262 14.86 1.23 -12.17
CA ASN A 262 14.55 -0.20 -12.33
C ASN A 262 15.33 -1.03 -11.31
N ASP A 263 16.56 -0.63 -10.98
CA ASP A 263 17.39 -1.19 -9.92
C ASP A 263 16.69 -1.12 -8.56
N ALA A 264 16.11 0.02 -8.21
CA ALA A 264 15.34 0.18 -6.99
C ALA A 264 14.08 -0.72 -6.99
N ALA A 265 13.37 -0.83 -8.11
CA ALA A 265 12.19 -1.68 -8.22
C ALA A 265 12.52 -3.17 -8.02
N GLU A 266 13.59 -3.64 -8.66
CA GLU A 266 14.07 -5.02 -8.50
C GLU A 266 14.56 -5.28 -7.07
N GLN A 267 15.32 -4.33 -6.48
CA GLN A 267 15.80 -4.48 -5.10
C GLN A 267 14.65 -4.53 -4.10
N VAL A 268 13.64 -3.67 -4.24
CA VAL A 268 12.43 -3.71 -3.40
C VAL A 268 11.72 -5.05 -3.52
N ALA A 269 11.53 -5.53 -4.76
CA ALA A 269 10.85 -6.80 -5.00
C ALA A 269 11.58 -7.98 -4.36
N ILE A 270 12.89 -8.07 -4.53
CA ILE A 270 13.71 -9.13 -3.94
C ILE A 270 13.70 -9.04 -2.40
N SER A 271 13.85 -7.85 -1.85
CA SER A 271 13.97 -7.66 -0.40
C SER A 271 12.70 -7.93 0.36
N LEU A 272 11.54 -7.50 -0.16
CA LEU A 272 10.25 -7.69 0.51
C LEU A 272 9.63 -9.05 0.19
N GLY A 273 9.75 -9.51 -1.05
CA GLY A 273 9.18 -10.78 -1.49
C GLY A 273 10.05 -12.00 -1.19
N GLY A 274 11.30 -11.81 -0.79
CA GLY A 274 12.29 -12.89 -0.73
C GLY A 274 12.71 -13.39 -2.12
N SER A 275 11.88 -13.13 -3.13
CA SER A 275 12.17 -13.34 -4.54
C SER A 275 11.35 -12.38 -5.41
N ARG A 276 11.86 -12.08 -6.61
CA ARG A 276 11.11 -11.33 -7.63
C ARG A 276 9.76 -11.97 -7.95
N ALA A 277 9.73 -13.29 -8.13
CA ALA A 277 8.52 -14.02 -8.48
C ALA A 277 7.42 -13.90 -7.42
N THR A 278 7.76 -14.01 -6.14
CA THR A 278 6.81 -13.82 -5.04
C THR A 278 6.23 -12.40 -5.05
N PHE A 279 7.07 -11.40 -5.21
CA PHE A 279 6.62 -10.00 -5.21
C PHE A 279 5.72 -9.69 -6.42
N VAL A 280 6.07 -10.16 -7.61
CA VAL A 280 5.23 -10.05 -8.82
C VAL A 280 3.90 -10.77 -8.62
N GLY A 281 3.91 -11.92 -7.94
CA GLY A 281 2.69 -12.61 -7.52
C GLY A 281 1.79 -11.72 -6.65
N TRP A 282 2.37 -10.95 -5.72
CA TRP A 282 1.62 -9.98 -4.92
C TRP A 282 1.06 -8.82 -5.75
N MET A 283 1.83 -8.31 -6.73
CA MET A 283 1.34 -7.27 -7.65
C MET A 283 0.12 -7.76 -8.44
N ASN A 284 0.13 -9.01 -8.91
CA ASN A 284 -1.01 -9.60 -9.63
C ASN A 284 -2.21 -9.87 -8.70
N GLN A 285 -1.98 -10.28 -7.47
CA GLN A 285 -3.04 -10.36 -6.44
C GLN A 285 -3.65 -8.99 -6.14
N GLU A 286 -2.84 -7.91 -6.18
CA GLU A 286 -3.33 -6.56 -5.98
C GLU A 286 -4.31 -6.15 -7.06
N VAL A 287 -3.94 -6.26 -8.34
CA VAL A 287 -4.82 -5.88 -9.44
C VAL A 287 -6.07 -6.76 -9.52
N GLU A 288 -5.96 -8.05 -9.19
CA GLU A 288 -7.12 -8.94 -9.06
C GLU A 288 -8.07 -8.46 -7.95
N ALA A 289 -7.53 -8.09 -6.79
CA ALA A 289 -8.30 -7.57 -5.67
C ALA A 289 -8.97 -6.23 -5.96
N LEU A 290 -8.38 -5.43 -6.83
CA LEU A 290 -8.97 -4.18 -7.30
C LEU A 290 -9.94 -4.38 -8.48
N GLY A 291 -10.08 -5.60 -8.99
CA GLY A 291 -10.95 -5.92 -10.12
C GLY A 291 -10.44 -5.40 -11.47
N LEU A 292 -9.13 -5.14 -11.58
CA LEU A 292 -8.48 -4.63 -12.79
C LEU A 292 -8.21 -5.77 -13.76
N LYS A 293 -9.09 -5.95 -14.72
CA LYS A 293 -9.16 -7.16 -15.58
C LYS A 293 -8.22 -7.12 -16.77
N ASN A 294 -7.72 -5.95 -17.11
CA ASN A 294 -6.86 -5.73 -18.27
C ASN A 294 -5.39 -5.51 -17.88
N THR A 295 -5.00 -5.98 -16.69
CA THR A 295 -3.65 -5.77 -16.15
C THR A 295 -3.03 -7.10 -15.74
N HIS A 296 -1.78 -7.30 -16.13
CA HIS A 296 -0.95 -8.41 -15.68
C HIS A 296 0.53 -7.99 -15.66
N PHE A 297 1.20 -8.27 -14.55
CA PHE A 297 2.62 -7.95 -14.33
C PHE A 297 3.49 -9.20 -14.41
N VAL A 298 4.66 -9.09 -15.05
CA VAL A 298 5.71 -10.13 -15.06
C VAL A 298 7.04 -9.63 -14.49
N ASN A 299 7.15 -8.32 -14.26
CA ASN A 299 8.29 -7.70 -13.58
C ASN A 299 7.85 -6.49 -12.76
N PRO A 300 8.67 -6.03 -11.77
CA PRO A 300 8.31 -4.91 -10.91
C PRO A 300 8.67 -3.54 -11.50
N SER A 301 9.40 -3.48 -12.61
CA SER A 301 9.98 -2.26 -13.16
C SER A 301 9.19 -1.66 -14.32
N GLY A 302 8.50 -2.51 -15.11
CA GLY A 302 7.78 -2.12 -16.30
C GLY A 302 8.58 -2.24 -17.59
N MET A 303 9.69 -3.00 -17.58
CA MET A 303 10.41 -3.37 -18.79
C MET A 303 9.54 -4.28 -19.66
N ASP A 304 9.66 -4.12 -20.96
CA ASP A 304 8.91 -4.90 -21.94
C ASP A 304 9.15 -6.40 -21.78
N ALA A 305 8.05 -7.16 -21.69
CA ALA A 305 8.10 -8.61 -21.59
C ALA A 305 6.76 -9.22 -22.04
N ASP A 306 6.80 -10.43 -22.57
CA ASP A 306 5.59 -11.15 -22.98
C ASP A 306 4.65 -11.32 -21.77
N GLY A 307 3.39 -10.96 -21.96
CA GLY A 307 2.39 -11.03 -20.90
C GLY A 307 2.42 -9.85 -19.90
N HIS A 308 3.29 -8.84 -20.10
CA HIS A 308 3.34 -7.63 -19.27
C HIS A 308 2.51 -6.53 -19.91
N TYR A 309 1.29 -6.33 -19.44
CA TYR A 309 0.36 -5.36 -20.02
C TYR A 309 -0.55 -4.73 -18.97
N SER A 310 -1.12 -3.58 -19.33
CA SER A 310 -2.23 -2.93 -18.62
C SER A 310 -3.15 -2.21 -19.61
N SER A 311 -4.15 -1.49 -19.10
CA SER A 311 -4.96 -0.57 -19.88
C SER A 311 -4.95 0.84 -19.27
N ALA A 312 -5.32 1.84 -20.05
CA ALA A 312 -5.40 3.20 -19.55
C ALA A 312 -6.36 3.31 -18.36
N TYR A 313 -7.50 2.65 -18.44
CA TYR A 313 -8.48 2.62 -17.36
C TYR A 313 -7.95 1.93 -16.10
N ASP A 314 -7.39 0.72 -16.23
CA ASP A 314 -6.87 -0.01 -15.08
C ASP A 314 -5.75 0.78 -14.37
N MET A 315 -4.87 1.45 -15.13
CA MET A 315 -3.80 2.25 -14.55
C MET A 315 -4.31 3.51 -13.83
N ALA A 316 -5.37 4.15 -14.34
CA ALA A 316 -6.01 5.26 -13.64
C ALA A 316 -6.67 4.80 -12.33
N MET A 317 -7.34 3.65 -12.34
CA MET A 317 -7.95 3.06 -11.15
C MET A 317 -6.92 2.58 -10.11
N LEU A 318 -5.81 2.00 -10.56
CA LEU A 318 -4.70 1.61 -9.69
C LEU A 318 -4.10 2.85 -9.00
N ALA A 319 -3.91 3.94 -9.75
CA ALA A 319 -3.42 5.19 -9.19
C ALA A 319 -4.42 5.80 -8.20
N ARG A 320 -5.72 5.76 -8.51
CA ARG A 320 -6.77 6.20 -7.59
C ARG A 320 -6.70 5.45 -6.26
N TYR A 321 -6.53 4.14 -6.28
CA TYR A 321 -6.32 3.34 -5.08
C TYR A 321 -5.03 3.73 -4.34
N ALA A 322 -3.91 3.79 -5.05
CA ALA A 322 -2.60 4.07 -4.46
C ALA A 322 -2.53 5.47 -3.82
N MET A 323 -3.14 6.47 -4.44
CA MET A 323 -3.17 7.86 -3.95
C MET A 323 -4.01 8.05 -2.68
N ASN A 324 -4.83 7.07 -2.27
CA ASN A 324 -5.45 7.07 -0.94
C ASN A 324 -4.43 6.84 0.18
N ASN A 325 -3.29 6.20 -0.11
CA ASN A 325 -2.20 6.05 0.85
C ASN A 325 -1.42 7.37 0.96
N PRO A 326 -1.34 8.02 2.15
CA PRO A 326 -0.67 9.31 2.31
C PRO A 326 0.82 9.27 1.96
N THR A 327 1.51 8.16 2.27
CA THR A 327 2.92 7.97 1.94
C THR A 327 3.11 7.86 0.43
N PHE A 328 2.26 7.08 -0.25
CA PHE A 328 2.29 7.00 -1.71
C PHE A 328 2.09 8.37 -2.35
N ARG A 329 1.13 9.15 -1.87
CA ARG A 329 0.84 10.51 -2.37
C ARG A 329 2.05 11.44 -2.18
N THR A 330 2.73 11.34 -1.03
CA THR A 330 3.96 12.09 -0.78
C THR A 330 5.06 11.70 -1.78
N LEU A 331 5.29 10.40 -1.99
CA LEU A 331 6.28 9.91 -2.96
C LEU A 331 5.97 10.42 -4.37
N ALA A 332 4.72 10.27 -4.82
CA ALA A 332 4.28 10.63 -6.17
C ALA A 332 4.39 12.15 -6.45
N GLY A 333 4.05 12.98 -5.45
CA GLY A 333 4.06 14.45 -5.57
C GLY A 333 5.41 15.10 -5.29
N THR A 334 6.41 14.35 -4.82
CA THR A 334 7.72 14.91 -4.49
C THR A 334 8.51 15.23 -5.76
N ALA A 335 8.91 16.50 -5.92
CA ALA A 335 9.68 16.96 -7.08
C ALA A 335 11.18 16.60 -6.98
N ARG A 336 11.74 16.68 -5.77
CA ARG A 336 13.15 16.37 -5.47
C ARG A 336 13.27 15.73 -4.11
N TYR A 337 14.18 14.75 -3.98
CA TYR A 337 14.49 14.10 -2.71
C TYR A 337 15.98 13.75 -2.68
N THR A 338 16.57 13.76 -1.49
CA THR A 338 17.91 13.22 -1.26
C THR A 338 17.87 12.35 -0.01
N GLY A 339 18.17 11.06 -0.17
CA GLY A 339 18.25 10.09 0.92
C GLY A 339 19.43 9.16 0.69
N ASP A 340 20.10 8.74 1.77
CA ASP A 340 21.26 7.86 1.77
C ASP A 340 22.37 8.25 0.76
N GLY A 341 22.49 9.55 0.46
CA GLY A 341 23.47 10.06 -0.51
C GLY A 341 22.99 10.13 -1.97
N TYR A 342 21.76 9.67 -2.27
CA TYR A 342 21.19 9.70 -3.62
C TYR A 342 20.38 10.96 -3.87
N PRO A 343 20.82 11.91 -4.72
CA PRO A 343 20.02 13.03 -5.18
C PRO A 343 19.08 12.59 -6.31
N MET A 344 17.79 12.76 -6.13
CA MET A 344 16.78 12.32 -7.06
C MET A 344 15.85 13.45 -7.51
N LYS A 345 15.46 13.44 -8.78
CA LYS A 345 14.51 14.36 -9.37
C LYS A 345 13.36 13.59 -10.00
N ASN A 346 12.13 14.04 -9.76
CA ASN A 346 10.95 13.48 -10.42
C ASN A 346 10.94 13.87 -11.90
N LEU A 347 10.68 12.89 -12.76
CA LEU A 347 10.63 13.05 -14.21
C LEU A 347 9.24 13.51 -14.69
N ASN A 348 8.22 13.52 -13.82
CA ASN A 348 6.90 14.04 -14.14
C ASN A 348 6.96 15.57 -14.27
N ARG A 349 6.83 16.06 -15.51
CA ARG A 349 6.94 17.48 -15.85
C ARG A 349 5.69 18.30 -15.49
N LEU A 350 4.60 17.67 -15.10
CA LEU A 350 3.40 18.37 -14.63
C LEU A 350 3.59 18.95 -13.22
N LEU A 351 4.45 18.31 -12.40
CA LEU A 351 4.68 18.75 -11.01
C LEU A 351 5.30 20.15 -10.99
N GLY A 352 4.57 21.07 -10.32
CA GLY A 352 4.98 22.46 -10.20
C GLY A 352 4.79 23.31 -11.47
N VAL A 353 4.19 22.72 -12.55
CA VAL A 353 3.89 23.38 -13.82
C VAL A 353 2.39 23.46 -14.05
N TYR A 354 1.68 22.32 -14.01
CA TYR A 354 0.22 22.32 -14.13
C TYR A 354 -0.41 22.58 -12.74
N PRO A 355 -1.33 23.56 -12.62
CA PRO A 355 -1.96 23.89 -11.34
C PRO A 355 -2.67 22.68 -10.73
N GLY A 356 -2.38 22.40 -9.46
CA GLY A 356 -2.99 21.28 -8.74
C GLY A 356 -2.42 19.89 -9.07
N ALA A 357 -1.48 19.76 -10.00
CA ALA A 357 -0.84 18.46 -10.28
C ALA A 357 -0.03 17.98 -9.06
N ASP A 358 -0.31 16.73 -8.61
CA ASP A 358 0.29 16.14 -7.42
C ASP A 358 0.75 14.68 -7.59
N GLY A 359 0.83 14.21 -8.83
CA GLY A 359 1.32 12.86 -9.16
C GLY A 359 1.14 12.55 -10.66
N VAL A 360 1.33 11.30 -11.06
CA VAL A 360 1.67 10.10 -10.30
C VAL A 360 2.97 9.49 -10.84
N LYS A 361 3.00 8.97 -12.09
CA LYS A 361 4.16 8.28 -12.67
C LYS A 361 4.18 8.36 -14.18
N ILE A 362 5.36 8.55 -14.75
CA ILE A 362 5.62 8.42 -16.17
C ILE A 362 6.30 7.09 -16.50
N GLY A 363 6.24 6.68 -17.76
CA GLY A 363 6.95 5.53 -18.28
C GLY A 363 7.35 5.73 -19.75
N GLU A 364 8.37 5.01 -20.18
CA GLU A 364 8.79 4.94 -21.57
C GLU A 364 9.56 3.63 -21.79
N THR A 365 9.20 2.88 -22.83
CA THR A 365 9.93 1.74 -23.39
C THR A 365 9.72 1.73 -24.89
N ASP A 366 10.47 0.90 -25.59
CA ASP A 366 10.36 0.81 -27.06
C ASP A 366 8.94 0.37 -27.50
N ASN A 367 8.34 -0.58 -26.80
CA ASN A 367 7.01 -1.10 -27.15
C ASN A 367 5.88 -0.22 -26.62
N ALA A 368 6.03 0.37 -25.43
CA ALA A 368 4.99 1.20 -24.84
C ALA A 368 4.92 2.61 -25.43
N GLY A 369 6.02 3.10 -26.03
CA GLY A 369 6.16 4.53 -26.23
C GLY A 369 6.14 5.27 -24.88
N LYS A 370 5.75 6.54 -24.89
CA LYS A 370 5.63 7.31 -23.66
C LYS A 370 4.26 7.09 -23.02
N THR A 371 4.25 6.88 -21.71
CA THR A 371 3.05 6.66 -20.90
C THR A 371 3.06 7.58 -19.67
N ILE A 372 1.91 7.94 -19.17
CA ILE A 372 1.76 8.67 -17.91
C ILE A 372 0.46 8.30 -17.22
N VAL A 373 0.51 8.19 -15.92
CA VAL A 373 -0.66 8.38 -15.06
C VAL A 373 -0.45 9.69 -14.31
N ALA A 374 -1.34 10.65 -14.53
CA ALA A 374 -1.30 11.97 -13.92
C ALA A 374 -2.47 12.14 -12.95
N SER A 375 -2.28 12.97 -11.93
CA SER A 375 -3.33 13.38 -10.99
C SER A 375 -3.25 14.88 -10.79
N ALA A 376 -4.43 15.53 -10.76
CA ALA A 376 -4.55 16.94 -10.41
C ALA A 376 -5.80 17.20 -9.58
N VAL A 377 -5.75 18.27 -8.76
CA VAL A 377 -6.86 18.75 -7.93
C VAL A 377 -7.26 20.15 -8.37
N HIS A 378 -8.54 20.34 -8.63
CA HIS A 378 -9.12 21.65 -8.95
C HIS A 378 -10.47 21.82 -8.25
N GLY A 379 -10.71 22.95 -7.59
CA GLY A 379 -11.98 23.25 -6.91
C GLY A 379 -12.36 22.23 -5.81
N GLY A 380 -11.39 21.49 -5.25
CA GLY A 380 -11.63 20.43 -4.27
C GLY A 380 -11.92 19.05 -4.89
N HIS A 381 -12.00 18.95 -6.19
CA HIS A 381 -12.19 17.70 -6.94
C HIS A 381 -10.86 17.19 -7.49
N ARG A 382 -10.71 15.88 -7.59
CA ARG A 382 -9.51 15.23 -8.11
C ARG A 382 -9.85 14.40 -9.32
N LEU A 383 -9.00 14.47 -10.34
CA LEU A 383 -9.02 13.60 -11.51
C LEU A 383 -7.73 12.81 -11.65
N TYR A 384 -7.85 11.63 -12.22
CA TYR A 384 -6.74 10.81 -12.72
C TYR A 384 -6.84 10.72 -14.23
N ILE A 385 -5.75 11.03 -14.92
CA ILE A 385 -5.60 10.85 -16.37
C ILE A 385 -4.53 9.79 -16.59
N SER A 386 -4.86 8.76 -17.36
CA SER A 386 -3.90 7.77 -17.84
C SER A 386 -3.80 7.87 -19.36
N LEU A 387 -2.58 8.09 -19.85
CA LEU A 387 -2.25 8.13 -21.28
C LEU A 387 -1.28 7.02 -21.63
N MET A 388 -1.58 6.25 -22.68
CA MET A 388 -0.69 5.26 -23.23
C MET A 388 -0.31 5.63 -24.67
N HIS A 389 0.97 5.46 -24.97
CA HIS A 389 1.53 5.73 -26.30
C HIS A 389 1.25 7.17 -26.76
N SER A 390 1.68 8.16 -25.97
CA SER A 390 1.56 9.60 -26.28
C SER A 390 2.89 10.16 -26.79
N ALA A 391 2.83 11.13 -27.69
CA ALA A 391 4.02 11.88 -28.13
C ALA A 391 4.32 13.06 -27.20
N ASP A 392 3.30 13.65 -26.54
CA ASP A 392 3.41 14.81 -25.64
C ASP A 392 2.64 14.59 -24.32
N LEU A 393 3.25 13.90 -23.37
CA LEU A 393 2.61 13.60 -22.08
C LEU A 393 2.09 14.83 -21.34
N ALA A 394 2.86 15.92 -21.32
CA ALA A 394 2.49 17.11 -20.55
C ALA A 394 1.39 17.93 -21.23
N GLY A 395 1.51 18.14 -22.55
CA GLY A 395 0.52 18.87 -23.32
C GLY A 395 -0.81 18.13 -23.39
N ASP A 396 -0.79 16.83 -23.68
CA ASP A 396 -2.00 16.00 -23.71
C ASP A 396 -2.72 15.99 -22.36
N CYS A 397 -1.98 15.80 -21.23
CA CYS A 397 -2.58 15.84 -19.90
C CYS A 397 -3.17 17.22 -19.57
N ALA A 398 -2.44 18.30 -19.84
CA ALA A 398 -2.92 19.66 -19.55
C ALA A 398 -4.22 19.96 -20.32
N ALA A 399 -4.24 19.68 -21.63
CA ALA A 399 -5.43 19.89 -22.45
C ALA A 399 -6.65 19.08 -21.97
N LEU A 400 -6.43 17.81 -21.58
CA LEU A 400 -7.50 16.95 -21.06
C LEU A 400 -7.97 17.36 -19.67
N PHE A 401 -7.07 17.81 -18.78
CA PHE A 401 -7.48 18.35 -17.48
C PHE A 401 -8.31 19.62 -17.65
N ASP A 402 -7.82 20.59 -18.43
CA ASP A 402 -8.52 21.87 -18.69
C ASP A 402 -9.91 21.61 -19.25
N TRP A 403 -10.00 20.75 -20.29
CA TRP A 403 -11.27 20.34 -20.86
C TRP A 403 -12.21 19.68 -19.84
N ALA A 404 -11.68 18.76 -19.02
CA ALA A 404 -12.52 18.04 -18.07
C ALA A 404 -13.05 18.95 -16.96
N TRP A 405 -12.26 19.92 -16.48
CA TRP A 405 -12.74 20.89 -15.50
C TRP A 405 -13.85 21.79 -16.04
N ASP A 406 -13.79 22.13 -17.32
CA ASP A 406 -14.80 22.99 -17.97
C ASP A 406 -16.02 22.21 -18.46
N ALA A 407 -15.85 20.95 -18.86
CA ALA A 407 -16.89 20.14 -19.47
C ALA A 407 -17.83 19.44 -18.49
N PHE A 408 -17.48 19.37 -17.18
CA PHE A 408 -18.28 18.67 -16.19
C PHE A 408 -18.69 19.56 -15.02
N SER A 409 -19.89 19.30 -14.49
CA SER A 409 -20.35 19.82 -13.20
C SER A 409 -20.10 18.80 -12.09
N TRP A 410 -19.62 19.27 -10.98
CA TRP A 410 -19.16 18.50 -9.82
C TRP A 410 -20.14 18.61 -8.65
#